data_6ba988b3d0b2ae02f243b1d38c227516
#
_entry.id   6ba988b3d0b2ae02f243b1d38c227516
#
_cell.length_a   1.000
_cell.length_b   1.000
_cell.length_c   1.000
_cell.angle_alpha   90.00
_cell.angle_beta   90.00
_cell.angle_gamma   90.00
#
_symmetry.space_group_name_H-M   'P 1'
#
loop_
_entity.id
_entity.type
_entity.pdbx_description
1 polymer ?
#
loop_
_entity_poly.entity_id
_entity_poly.type
_entity_poly.pdbx_seq_one_letter_code
_entity_poly.pdbx_strand_id
1 'polypeptide(L)'
;MRFAPIIGFVAVGATFAPASALRNSAVDEPLVVSTAWLASHLNDPSVVVLQVEHDQSYRDGHIPGARPLPYMDIATSRDGLGSELPSTEQIRDVFEKAGVSDNSIVVVYASEGPMASRALFTLDYIGHKRFAMLDGGLQQWRAEGRPVSRATPAFAQGHLTVQPHPERVATADWITAHLGKRGVSLIDTRTDGEYLGSGERHGMPSAGHIPGAHQLQWEELFRGGDSPLLKDRAELQRLYAARVNPGDTVATYCWVGYRASMTYFIARYLGYPVKLYDGSYQDWQQRKLPVRAGASP
;
A
#
# COMPACT_ATOMS: atom_id res chain seq x y z
N MET A 1 78.22 42.87 23.23
CA MET A 1 76.89 42.70 23.84
C MET A 1 75.83 42.91 22.74
N ARG A 2 75.28 41.84 22.23
CA ARG A 2 74.21 41.91 21.19
C ARG A 2 72.94 41.32 21.81
N PHE A 3 71.93 42.10 21.92
CA PHE A 3 70.60 41.70 22.35
C PHE A 3 69.84 41.15 21.16
N ALA A 4 69.29 39.92 21.24
CA ALA A 4 68.35 39.35 20.30
C ALA A 4 66.90 39.62 20.79
N PRO A 5 65.93 39.95 19.90
CA PRO A 5 64.53 40.06 20.30
C PRO A 5 63.85 38.70 20.34
N ILE A 6 63.07 38.45 21.37
CA ILE A 6 62.16 37.34 21.53
C ILE A 6 60.87 37.63 20.82
N ILE A 7 60.54 36.83 19.77
CA ILE A 7 59.27 36.91 19.06
C ILE A 7 58.29 35.91 19.78
N GLY A 8 57.30 36.47 20.48
CA GLY A 8 56.21 35.66 21.07
C GLY A 8 55.20 35.26 20.00
N PHE A 9 54.99 33.98 19.83
CA PHE A 9 53.87 33.42 19.03
C PHE A 9 52.63 33.40 19.88
N VAL A 10 51.61 34.17 19.51
CA VAL A 10 50.25 34.04 20.03
C VAL A 10 49.50 32.98 19.20
N ALA A 11 49.24 31.83 19.78
CA ALA A 11 48.41 30.82 19.21
C ALA A 11 46.93 31.19 19.44
N VAL A 12 46.24 31.58 18.36
CA VAL A 12 44.79 31.74 18.38
C VAL A 12 44.15 30.37 18.24
N GLY A 13 43.66 29.81 19.33
CA GLY A 13 42.89 28.58 19.34
C GLY A 13 41.49 28.83 18.79
N ALA A 14 41.23 28.32 17.56
CA ALA A 14 39.87 28.25 17.01
C ALA A 14 39.14 27.09 17.68
N THR A 15 38.24 27.39 18.59
CA THR A 15 37.29 26.42 19.13
C THR A 15 36.22 26.14 18.07
N PHE A 16 36.35 24.99 17.38
CA PHE A 16 35.24 24.43 16.58
C PHE A 16 34.14 23.94 17.54
N ALA A 17 33.04 24.65 17.63
CA ALA A 17 31.81 24.11 18.19
C ALA A 17 31.30 22.97 17.28
N PRO A 18 30.91 21.78 17.81
CA PRO A 18 30.30 20.76 17.00
C PRO A 18 28.95 21.28 16.52
N ALA A 19 28.78 21.34 15.21
CA ALA A 19 27.47 21.54 14.60
C ALA A 19 26.57 20.38 15.06
N SER A 20 25.66 20.66 16.01
CA SER A 20 24.54 19.79 16.32
C SER A 20 23.75 19.61 15.05
N ALA A 21 24.01 18.53 14.33
CA ALA A 21 23.13 18.04 13.30
C ALA A 21 21.79 17.74 13.98
N LEU A 22 20.84 18.64 13.81
CA LEU A 22 19.43 18.38 14.04
C LEU A 22 19.08 17.17 13.15
N ARG A 23 19.17 15.97 13.72
CA ARG A 23 18.51 14.80 13.13
C ARG A 23 17.03 15.08 13.21
N ASN A 24 16.47 15.60 12.14
CA ASN A 24 15.06 15.45 11.84
C ASN A 24 14.86 13.95 11.59
N SER A 25 14.78 13.17 12.66
CA SER A 25 14.24 11.82 12.59
C SER A 25 12.73 11.94 12.47
N ALA A 26 12.24 12.26 11.28
CA ALA A 26 10.99 11.68 10.85
C ALA A 26 11.27 10.18 10.86
N VAL A 27 10.88 9.49 11.94
CA VAL A 27 10.85 8.02 11.96
C VAL A 27 9.81 7.68 10.93
N ASP A 28 10.26 7.23 9.74
CA ASP A 28 9.36 6.64 8.75
C ASP A 28 8.71 5.46 9.45
N GLU A 29 7.44 5.61 9.79
CA GLU A 29 6.64 4.53 10.37
C GLU A 29 6.70 3.33 9.41
N PRO A 30 6.94 2.11 9.92
CA PRO A 30 7.04 0.94 9.04
C PRO A 30 5.69 0.71 8.36
N LEU A 31 5.70 0.55 7.02
CA LEU A 31 4.48 0.25 6.25
C LEU A 31 3.86 -1.12 6.59
N VAL A 32 4.60 -2.01 7.23
CA VAL A 32 4.12 -3.31 7.71
C VAL A 32 4.48 -3.44 9.18
N VAL A 33 3.49 -3.74 10.01
CA VAL A 33 3.68 -3.93 11.46
C VAL A 33 3.22 -5.32 11.90
N SER A 34 3.88 -5.88 12.92
CA SER A 34 3.49 -7.16 13.49
C SER A 34 2.35 -7.03 14.50
N THR A 35 1.70 -8.15 14.80
CA THR A 35 0.71 -8.26 15.88
C THR A 35 1.31 -7.89 17.25
N ALA A 36 2.59 -8.17 17.48
CA ALA A 36 3.31 -7.81 18.70
C ALA A 36 3.49 -6.28 18.80
N TRP A 37 3.86 -5.63 17.69
CA TRP A 37 3.94 -4.16 17.64
C TRP A 37 2.57 -3.54 17.96
N LEU A 38 1.51 -3.99 17.28
CA LEU A 38 0.17 -3.46 17.50
C LEU A 38 -0.28 -3.67 18.96
N ALA A 39 -0.04 -4.85 19.54
CA ALA A 39 -0.41 -5.14 20.92
C ALA A 39 0.23 -4.17 21.93
N SER A 40 1.47 -3.74 21.68
CA SER A 40 2.16 -2.75 22.54
C SER A 40 1.68 -1.31 22.31
N HIS A 41 0.95 -1.03 21.22
CA HIS A 41 0.47 0.31 20.85
C HIS A 41 -1.06 0.47 20.90
N LEU A 42 -1.82 -0.55 21.33
CA LEU A 42 -3.29 -0.46 21.38
C LEU A 42 -3.83 0.70 22.23
N ASN A 43 -3.07 1.13 23.24
CA ASN A 43 -3.45 2.22 24.12
C ASN A 43 -2.85 3.58 23.71
N ASP A 44 -2.10 3.64 22.61
CA ASP A 44 -1.57 4.89 22.08
C ASP A 44 -2.72 5.64 21.38
N PRO A 45 -3.08 6.85 21.84
CA PRO A 45 -4.19 7.60 21.26
C PRO A 45 -3.95 8.04 19.82
N SER A 46 -2.70 8.02 19.34
CA SER A 46 -2.38 8.30 17.94
C SER A 46 -2.60 7.11 17.02
N VAL A 47 -2.73 5.89 17.54
CA VAL A 47 -2.95 4.68 16.76
C VAL A 47 -4.44 4.48 16.50
N VAL A 48 -4.81 4.46 15.23
CA VAL A 48 -6.16 4.13 14.75
C VAL A 48 -6.10 2.79 14.04
N VAL A 49 -6.79 1.80 14.58
CA VAL A 49 -6.87 0.46 13.99
C VAL A 49 -8.14 0.36 13.17
N LEU A 50 -8.04 0.02 11.89
CA LEU A 50 -9.18 -0.16 10.99
C LEU A 50 -9.30 -1.61 10.54
N GLN A 51 -10.47 -2.19 10.69
CA GLN A 51 -10.83 -3.46 10.06
C GLN A 51 -11.62 -3.16 8.78
N VAL A 52 -11.06 -3.53 7.64
CA VAL A 52 -11.74 -3.41 6.35
C VAL A 52 -12.46 -4.70 6.07
N GLU A 53 -13.77 -4.70 6.16
CA GLU A 53 -14.60 -5.91 6.03
C GLU A 53 -16.03 -5.56 5.62
N HIS A 54 -16.81 -6.62 5.44
CA HIS A 54 -18.26 -6.53 5.50
C HIS A 54 -18.72 -6.48 6.96
N ASP A 55 -19.80 -5.76 7.24
CA ASP A 55 -20.32 -5.48 8.60
C ASP A 55 -20.43 -6.72 9.51
N GLN A 56 -20.79 -7.89 8.98
CA GLN A 56 -20.97 -9.09 9.77
C GLN A 56 -19.64 -9.57 10.35
N SER A 57 -18.57 -9.63 9.55
CA SER A 57 -17.25 -10.10 9.99
C SER A 57 -16.71 -9.27 11.16
N TYR A 58 -16.96 -7.96 11.16
CA TYR A 58 -16.58 -7.09 12.27
C TYR A 58 -17.33 -7.46 13.57
N ARG A 59 -18.63 -7.71 13.48
CA ARG A 59 -19.48 -8.09 14.65
C ARG A 59 -19.12 -9.44 15.22
N ASP A 60 -18.63 -10.38 14.40
CA ASP A 60 -18.20 -11.70 14.84
C ASP A 60 -16.93 -11.65 15.68
N GLY A 61 -16.14 -10.57 15.57
CA GLY A 61 -15.01 -10.30 16.42
C GLY A 61 -13.87 -9.58 15.71
N HIS A 62 -13.29 -8.62 16.42
CA HIS A 62 -12.22 -7.74 15.92
C HIS A 62 -11.13 -7.54 16.98
N ILE A 63 -10.00 -7.00 16.58
CA ILE A 63 -8.93 -6.60 17.52
C ILE A 63 -9.47 -5.49 18.45
N PRO A 64 -9.23 -5.56 19.78
CA PRO A 64 -9.74 -4.54 20.70
C PRO A 64 -9.38 -3.12 20.24
N GLY A 65 -10.36 -2.23 20.21
CA GLY A 65 -10.19 -0.86 19.75
C GLY A 65 -10.25 -0.67 18.23
N ALA A 66 -10.27 -1.74 17.44
CA ALA A 66 -10.43 -1.63 15.99
C ALA A 66 -11.80 -1.04 15.63
N ARG A 67 -11.83 -0.23 14.58
CA ARG A 67 -13.00 0.46 14.06
C ARG A 67 -13.39 -0.14 12.72
N PRO A 68 -14.67 -0.30 12.41
CA PRO A 68 -15.10 -0.84 11.13
C PRO A 68 -14.85 0.18 10.01
N LEU A 69 -14.39 -0.32 8.88
CA LEU A 69 -14.30 0.40 7.62
C LEU A 69 -14.92 -0.49 6.52
N PRO A 70 -16.19 -0.27 6.13
CA PRO A 70 -16.81 -1.03 5.07
C PRO A 70 -16.06 -0.87 3.76
N TYR A 71 -15.75 -1.98 3.07
CA TYR A 71 -15.01 -1.94 1.80
C TYR A 71 -15.67 -1.03 0.76
N MET A 72 -17.01 -1.06 0.67
CA MET A 72 -17.76 -0.26 -0.30
C MET A 72 -17.70 1.26 -0.04
N ASP A 73 -17.21 1.68 1.13
CA ASP A 73 -17.01 3.11 1.41
C ASP A 73 -15.71 3.65 0.81
N ILE A 74 -14.76 2.75 0.47
CA ILE A 74 -13.47 3.08 -0.14
C ILE A 74 -13.32 2.58 -1.58
N ALA A 75 -14.40 2.01 -2.13
CA ALA A 75 -14.47 1.54 -3.50
C ALA A 75 -15.88 1.78 -4.05
N THR A 76 -15.99 2.34 -5.23
CA THR A 76 -17.27 2.63 -5.88
C THR A 76 -17.34 2.02 -7.26
N SER A 77 -18.55 1.88 -7.78
CA SER A 77 -18.74 1.53 -9.19
C SER A 77 -19.08 2.80 -9.98
N ARG A 78 -18.38 2.99 -11.09
CA ARG A 78 -18.58 4.15 -11.97
C ARG A 78 -18.37 3.75 -13.44
N ASP A 79 -19.26 4.16 -14.33
CA ASP A 79 -19.19 3.92 -15.77
C ASP A 79 -19.02 2.42 -16.16
N GLY A 80 -19.64 1.54 -15.37
CA GLY A 80 -19.56 0.09 -15.56
C GLY A 80 -18.25 -0.54 -15.04
N LEU A 81 -17.35 0.26 -14.45
CA LEU A 81 -16.15 -0.22 -13.78
C LEU A 81 -16.46 -0.45 -12.30
N GLY A 82 -15.99 -1.57 -11.77
CA GLY A 82 -16.08 -1.87 -10.33
C GLY A 82 -14.84 -1.39 -9.58
N SER A 83 -15.01 -1.14 -8.28
CA SER A 83 -13.88 -0.89 -7.37
C SER A 83 -13.03 0.36 -7.69
N GLU A 84 -13.61 1.37 -8.33
CA GLU A 84 -12.97 2.66 -8.57
C GLU A 84 -12.79 3.47 -7.29
N LEU A 85 -11.79 4.37 -7.25
CA LEU A 85 -11.65 5.33 -6.16
C LEU A 85 -12.89 6.24 -6.08
N PRO A 86 -13.49 6.42 -4.89
CA PRO A 86 -14.47 7.47 -4.67
C PRO A 86 -13.88 8.88 -4.85
N SER A 87 -14.69 9.91 -4.79
CA SER A 87 -14.17 11.28 -4.80
C SER A 87 -13.30 11.55 -3.55
N THR A 88 -12.39 12.50 -3.67
CA THR A 88 -11.49 12.88 -2.56
C THR A 88 -12.26 13.28 -1.31
N GLU A 89 -13.40 13.98 -1.48
CA GLU A 89 -14.29 14.40 -0.39
C GLU A 89 -14.94 13.19 0.28
N GLN A 90 -15.43 12.23 -0.50
CA GLN A 90 -16.00 10.99 0.04
C GLN A 90 -14.95 10.20 0.83
N ILE A 91 -13.74 10.06 0.28
CA ILE A 91 -12.65 9.37 0.96
C ILE A 91 -12.31 10.07 2.29
N ARG A 92 -12.15 11.39 2.29
CA ARG A 92 -11.92 12.17 3.51
C ARG A 92 -12.98 11.89 4.55
N ASP A 93 -14.26 12.04 4.17
CA ASP A 93 -15.40 11.90 5.08
C ASP A 93 -15.48 10.48 5.68
N VAL A 94 -15.13 9.45 4.91
CA VAL A 94 -15.09 8.07 5.37
C VAL A 94 -14.02 7.87 6.44
N PHE A 95 -12.78 8.33 6.19
CA PHE A 95 -11.71 8.18 7.17
C PHE A 95 -11.90 9.09 8.39
N GLU A 96 -12.43 10.29 8.25
CA GLU A 96 -12.79 11.15 9.38
C GLU A 96 -13.88 10.51 10.26
N LYS A 97 -14.93 9.93 9.66
CA LYS A 97 -15.95 9.15 10.38
C LYS A 97 -15.37 7.95 11.11
N ALA A 98 -14.33 7.32 10.56
CA ALA A 98 -13.58 6.27 11.24
C ALA A 98 -12.63 6.82 12.31
N GLY A 99 -12.60 8.13 12.53
CA GLY A 99 -11.80 8.81 13.55
C GLY A 99 -10.33 9.00 13.17
N VAL A 100 -9.99 8.99 11.89
CA VAL A 100 -8.63 9.27 11.41
C VAL A 100 -8.41 10.77 11.33
N SER A 101 -7.28 11.24 11.84
CA SER A 101 -6.82 12.63 11.80
C SER A 101 -5.41 12.72 11.21
N ASP A 102 -4.94 13.92 10.87
CA ASP A 102 -3.64 14.15 10.22
C ASP A 102 -2.46 13.47 10.93
N ASN A 103 -2.50 13.39 12.27
CA ASN A 103 -1.44 12.79 13.08
C ASN A 103 -1.65 11.31 13.41
N SER A 104 -2.72 10.70 12.92
CA SER A 104 -3.01 9.28 13.20
C SER A 104 -1.99 8.35 12.54
N ILE A 105 -1.59 7.31 13.27
CA ILE A 105 -0.92 6.12 12.72
C ILE A 105 -2.05 5.13 12.40
N VAL A 106 -2.37 4.96 11.13
CA VAL A 106 -3.49 4.12 10.72
C VAL A 106 -3.00 2.71 10.45
N VAL A 107 -3.38 1.76 11.29
CA VAL A 107 -3.08 0.34 11.12
C VAL A 107 -4.29 -0.36 10.52
N VAL A 108 -4.11 -0.96 9.36
CA VAL A 108 -5.21 -1.58 8.60
C VAL A 108 -5.04 -3.08 8.55
N TYR A 109 -6.13 -3.81 8.75
CA TYR A 109 -6.21 -5.23 8.50
C TYR A 109 -7.58 -5.63 7.91
N ALA A 110 -7.61 -6.81 7.31
CA ALA A 110 -8.81 -7.43 6.74
C ALA A 110 -8.69 -8.95 6.78
N SER A 111 -9.72 -9.67 6.36
CA SER A 111 -9.66 -11.12 6.11
C SER A 111 -8.78 -11.46 4.91
N GLU A 112 -8.71 -10.56 3.93
CA GLU A 112 -7.90 -10.70 2.72
C GLU A 112 -6.94 -9.53 2.55
N GLY A 113 -5.69 -9.81 2.13
CA GLY A 113 -4.68 -8.80 1.87
C GLY A 113 -5.11 -7.69 0.90
N PRO A 114 -5.75 -8.00 -0.24
CA PRO A 114 -6.28 -7.00 -1.18
C PRO A 114 -7.27 -6.01 -0.56
N MET A 115 -8.11 -6.46 0.36
CA MET A 115 -9.09 -5.60 1.04
C MET A 115 -8.40 -4.58 1.95
N ALA A 116 -7.42 -5.02 2.74
CA ALA A 116 -6.61 -4.13 3.57
C ALA A 116 -5.78 -3.17 2.70
N SER A 117 -5.12 -3.68 1.67
CA SER A 117 -4.25 -2.87 0.80
C SER A 117 -5.02 -1.84 -0.02
N ARG A 118 -6.31 -2.08 -0.33
CA ARG A 118 -7.17 -1.07 -0.97
C ARG A 118 -7.33 0.16 -0.06
N ALA A 119 -7.56 -0.02 1.23
CA ALA A 119 -7.62 1.10 2.18
C ALA A 119 -6.27 1.82 2.30
N LEU A 120 -5.15 1.07 2.31
CA LEU A 120 -3.81 1.66 2.36
C LEU A 120 -3.48 2.46 1.09
N PHE A 121 -3.87 1.96 -0.10
CA PHE A 121 -3.77 2.72 -1.35
C PHE A 121 -4.59 4.01 -1.30
N THR A 122 -5.80 3.94 -0.76
CA THR A 122 -6.68 5.10 -0.65
C THR A 122 -6.09 6.16 0.29
N LEU A 123 -5.48 5.73 1.42
CA LEU A 123 -4.73 6.63 2.34
C LEU A 123 -3.52 7.26 1.64
N ASP A 124 -2.71 6.48 0.90
CA ASP A 124 -1.57 6.99 0.13
C ASP A 124 -2.04 7.99 -0.96
N TYR A 125 -3.17 7.70 -1.61
CA TYR A 125 -3.74 8.57 -2.63
C TYR A 125 -4.17 9.94 -2.08
N ILE A 126 -4.78 9.99 -0.89
CA ILE A 126 -5.20 11.26 -0.27
C ILE A 126 -4.06 11.98 0.48
N GLY A 127 -2.83 11.44 0.45
CA GLY A 127 -1.65 12.05 1.04
C GLY A 127 -1.46 11.81 2.54
N HIS A 128 -2.19 10.88 3.13
CA HIS A 128 -1.93 10.47 4.52
C HIS A 128 -0.58 9.74 4.60
N LYS A 129 0.28 10.12 5.56
CA LYS A 129 1.69 9.69 5.57
C LYS A 129 1.98 8.51 6.49
N ARG A 130 1.15 8.31 7.51
CA ARG A 130 1.40 7.37 8.61
C ARG A 130 0.38 6.24 8.58
N PHE A 131 0.63 5.23 7.77
CA PHE A 131 -0.22 4.05 7.66
C PHE A 131 0.58 2.78 7.56
N ALA A 132 0.01 1.68 8.02
CA ALA A 132 0.64 0.36 7.98
C ALA A 132 -0.38 -0.75 7.78
N MET A 133 0.05 -1.84 7.14
CA MET A 133 -0.65 -3.11 7.14
C MET A 133 -0.29 -3.90 8.39
N LEU A 134 -1.29 -4.46 9.07
CA LEU A 134 -1.05 -5.46 10.11
C LEU A 134 -0.75 -6.81 9.44
N ASP A 135 0.50 -7.25 9.53
CA ASP A 135 0.93 -8.54 8.97
C ASP A 135 0.20 -9.70 9.66
N GLY A 136 -0.44 -10.54 8.86
CA GLY A 136 -1.24 -11.66 9.32
C GLY A 136 -2.63 -11.31 9.88
N GLY A 137 -2.96 -10.03 10.00
CA GLY A 137 -4.30 -9.55 10.38
C GLY A 137 -4.88 -10.19 11.63
N LEU A 138 -6.22 -10.33 11.66
CA LEU A 138 -6.95 -10.95 12.77
C LEU A 138 -6.67 -12.45 12.90
N GLN A 139 -6.34 -13.14 11.81
CA GLN A 139 -6.03 -14.56 11.84
C GLN A 139 -4.77 -14.83 12.67
N GLN A 140 -3.67 -14.10 12.40
CA GLN A 140 -2.44 -14.22 13.17
C GLN A 140 -2.62 -13.75 14.62
N TRP A 141 -3.38 -12.69 14.84
CA TRP A 141 -3.74 -12.19 16.16
C TRP A 141 -4.40 -13.25 17.02
N ARG A 142 -5.37 -13.99 16.45
CA ARG A 142 -6.06 -15.10 17.11
C ARG A 142 -5.14 -16.32 17.32
N ALA A 143 -4.30 -16.65 16.34
CA ALA A 143 -3.37 -17.77 16.45
C ALA A 143 -2.34 -17.58 17.57
N GLU A 144 -2.02 -16.32 17.92
CA GLU A 144 -1.16 -15.98 19.07
C GLU A 144 -1.93 -15.94 20.42
N GLY A 145 -3.20 -16.32 20.44
CA GLY A 145 -4.02 -16.30 21.65
C GLY A 145 -4.37 -14.92 22.18
N ARG A 146 -4.26 -13.89 21.37
CA ARG A 146 -4.53 -12.51 21.77
C ARG A 146 -6.03 -12.25 21.90
N PRO A 147 -6.45 -11.28 22.77
CA PRO A 147 -7.85 -11.01 23.02
C PRO A 147 -8.57 -10.46 21.78
N VAL A 148 -9.83 -10.86 21.62
CA VAL A 148 -10.75 -10.38 20.58
C VAL A 148 -11.94 -9.71 21.24
N SER A 149 -12.42 -8.62 20.68
CA SER A 149 -13.59 -7.85 21.12
C SER A 149 -14.76 -8.01 20.15
N ARG A 150 -15.98 -7.84 20.68
CA ARG A 150 -17.21 -7.64 19.89
C ARG A 150 -17.83 -6.29 20.18
N ALA A 151 -17.24 -5.53 21.10
CA ALA A 151 -17.73 -4.21 21.50
C ALA A 151 -17.17 -3.14 20.57
N THR A 152 -18.04 -2.45 19.86
CA THR A 152 -17.62 -1.29 19.04
C THR A 152 -17.08 -0.20 19.95
N PRO A 153 -15.85 0.27 19.76
CA PRO A 153 -15.27 1.31 20.60
C PRO A 153 -15.99 2.65 20.36
N ALA A 154 -16.12 3.44 21.39
CA ALA A 154 -16.50 4.85 21.25
C ALA A 154 -15.27 5.66 20.81
N PHE A 155 -15.40 6.46 19.78
CA PHE A 155 -14.35 7.36 19.28
C PHE A 155 -14.96 8.64 18.69
N ALA A 156 -14.18 9.72 18.74
CA ALA A 156 -14.57 10.97 18.09
C ALA A 156 -14.30 10.90 16.58
N GLN A 157 -15.03 11.68 15.82
CA GLN A 157 -14.71 11.94 14.42
C GLN A 157 -13.32 12.59 14.33
N GLY A 158 -12.55 12.20 13.33
CA GLY A 158 -11.24 12.77 13.04
C GLY A 158 -11.32 14.05 12.20
N HIS A 159 -10.14 14.54 11.85
CA HIS A 159 -9.98 15.67 10.93
C HIS A 159 -8.78 15.43 10.01
N LEU A 160 -8.99 15.44 8.68
CA LEU A 160 -8.00 15.18 7.66
C LEU A 160 -7.82 16.36 6.70
N THR A 161 -6.59 16.81 6.60
CA THR A 161 -6.13 17.67 5.51
C THR A 161 -5.70 16.80 4.33
N VAL A 162 -6.53 16.75 3.29
CA VAL A 162 -6.25 15.89 2.14
C VAL A 162 -5.39 16.61 1.09
N GLN A 163 -4.40 15.92 0.57
CA GLN A 163 -3.54 16.35 -0.54
C GLN A 163 -3.47 15.23 -1.57
N PRO A 164 -4.44 15.13 -2.51
CA PRO A 164 -4.52 14.02 -3.43
C PRO A 164 -3.27 13.89 -4.29
N HIS A 165 -2.86 12.65 -4.52
CA HIS A 165 -1.72 12.23 -5.33
C HIS A 165 -2.19 11.52 -6.61
N PRO A 166 -2.75 12.23 -7.63
CA PRO A 166 -3.23 11.60 -8.87
C PRO A 166 -2.10 10.87 -9.62
N GLU A 167 -0.84 11.23 -9.37
CA GLU A 167 0.31 10.51 -9.91
C GLU A 167 0.45 9.08 -9.38
N ARG A 168 -0.28 8.69 -8.33
CA ARG A 168 -0.36 7.30 -7.83
C ARG A 168 -1.27 6.42 -8.69
N VAL A 169 -2.10 7.02 -9.53
CA VAL A 169 -3.02 6.32 -10.42
C VAL A 169 -2.43 6.29 -11.83
N ALA A 170 -2.47 5.12 -12.46
CA ALA A 170 -2.26 4.96 -13.90
C ALA A 170 -3.62 4.91 -14.59
N THR A 171 -3.71 5.47 -15.80
CA THR A 171 -4.85 5.38 -16.70
C THR A 171 -4.53 4.48 -17.89
N ALA A 172 -5.54 4.00 -18.62
CA ALA A 172 -5.33 3.27 -19.88
C ALA A 172 -4.47 4.07 -20.86
N ASP A 173 -4.71 5.38 -20.96
CA ASP A 173 -3.95 6.26 -21.86
C ASP A 173 -2.48 6.38 -21.41
N TRP A 174 -2.25 6.50 -20.10
CA TRP A 174 -0.89 6.51 -19.57
C TRP A 174 -0.17 5.19 -19.86
N ILE A 175 -0.81 4.04 -19.63
CA ILE A 175 -0.23 2.71 -19.93
C ILE A 175 0.06 2.59 -21.43
N THR A 176 -0.93 2.91 -22.29
CA THR A 176 -0.78 2.87 -23.75
C THR A 176 0.40 3.71 -24.23
N ALA A 177 0.58 4.90 -23.65
CA ALA A 177 1.70 5.77 -23.99
C ALA A 177 3.08 5.20 -23.58
N HIS A 178 3.13 4.20 -22.68
CA HIS A 178 4.35 3.57 -22.19
C HIS A 178 4.57 2.13 -22.66
N LEU A 179 3.63 1.54 -23.42
CA LEU A 179 3.79 0.17 -23.94
C LEU A 179 5.08 0.05 -24.75
N GLY A 180 5.88 -0.97 -24.43
CA GLY A 180 7.15 -1.27 -25.09
C GLY A 180 8.27 -0.23 -24.86
N LYS A 181 8.07 0.76 -23.99
CA LYS A 181 9.08 1.77 -23.64
C LYS A 181 9.79 1.39 -22.34
N ARG A 182 11.04 1.86 -22.20
CA ARG A 182 11.80 1.79 -20.94
C ARG A 182 11.19 2.76 -19.90
N GLY A 183 11.41 2.46 -18.63
CA GLY A 183 11.00 3.31 -17.51
C GLY A 183 9.72 2.88 -16.85
N VAL A 184 9.03 1.85 -17.38
CA VAL A 184 7.81 1.28 -16.78
C VAL A 184 7.84 -0.25 -16.88
N SER A 185 7.57 -0.90 -15.77
CA SER A 185 7.30 -2.34 -15.69
C SER A 185 5.85 -2.57 -15.27
N LEU A 186 5.09 -3.28 -16.12
CA LEU A 186 3.69 -3.63 -15.82
C LEU A 186 3.62 -4.95 -15.06
N ILE A 187 2.82 -4.99 -14.01
CA ILE A 187 2.55 -6.19 -13.21
C ILE A 187 1.07 -6.55 -13.31
N ASP A 188 0.80 -7.72 -13.88
CA ASP A 188 -0.53 -8.35 -13.87
C ASP A 188 -0.64 -9.25 -12.63
N THR A 189 -1.58 -8.94 -11.76
CA THR A 189 -1.74 -9.65 -10.49
C THR A 189 -2.87 -10.70 -10.52
N ARG A 190 -3.37 -11.00 -11.72
CA ARG A 190 -4.44 -11.98 -11.94
C ARG A 190 -3.91 -13.42 -11.96
N THR A 191 -4.84 -14.38 -11.96
CA THR A 191 -4.54 -15.82 -12.06
C THR A 191 -3.92 -16.20 -13.40
N ASP A 192 -3.27 -17.37 -13.44
CA ASP A 192 -2.68 -17.92 -14.68
C ASP A 192 -3.70 -17.97 -15.83
N GLY A 193 -4.89 -18.48 -15.57
CA GLY A 193 -5.93 -18.57 -16.60
C GLY A 193 -6.34 -17.20 -17.14
N GLU A 194 -6.47 -16.20 -16.28
CA GLU A 194 -6.79 -14.83 -16.70
C GLU A 194 -5.64 -14.22 -17.52
N TYR A 195 -4.39 -14.41 -17.08
CA TYR A 195 -3.20 -13.88 -17.76
C TYR A 195 -2.97 -14.55 -19.12
N LEU A 196 -3.05 -15.87 -19.18
CA LEU A 196 -2.79 -16.66 -20.39
C LEU A 196 -3.91 -16.52 -21.45
N GLY A 197 -5.08 -16.04 -21.07
CA GLY A 197 -6.24 -15.92 -21.95
C GLY A 197 -7.08 -17.20 -22.07
N SER A 198 -6.94 -18.12 -21.12
CA SER A 198 -7.73 -19.36 -21.03
C SER A 198 -8.75 -19.36 -19.90
N GLY A 199 -8.78 -18.29 -19.09
CA GLY A 199 -9.68 -18.15 -17.95
C GLY A 199 -10.83 -17.19 -18.21
N GLU A 200 -11.76 -17.16 -17.28
CA GLU A 200 -12.85 -16.19 -17.24
C GLU A 200 -12.99 -15.60 -15.83
N ARG A 201 -13.64 -14.45 -15.73
CA ARG A 201 -14.07 -13.87 -14.47
C ARG A 201 -15.48 -13.31 -14.60
N HIS A 202 -16.37 -13.73 -13.70
CA HIS A 202 -17.78 -13.34 -13.71
C HIS A 202 -18.46 -13.56 -15.08
N GLY A 203 -18.15 -14.70 -15.76
CA GLY A 203 -18.69 -15.03 -17.08
C GLY A 203 -18.09 -14.21 -18.23
N MET A 204 -17.09 -13.37 -17.97
CA MET A 204 -16.36 -12.61 -18.99
C MET A 204 -15.03 -13.31 -19.29
N PRO A 205 -14.80 -13.81 -20.52
CA PRO A 205 -13.54 -14.45 -20.86
C PRO A 205 -12.39 -13.45 -20.85
N SER A 206 -11.25 -13.86 -20.30
CA SER A 206 -10.01 -13.13 -20.47
C SER A 206 -9.42 -13.45 -21.84
N ALA A 207 -9.08 -12.40 -22.59
CA ALA A 207 -8.39 -12.57 -23.89
C ALA A 207 -6.85 -12.60 -23.72
N GLY A 208 -6.35 -12.63 -22.48
CA GLY A 208 -4.92 -12.56 -22.17
C GLY A 208 -4.61 -11.37 -21.26
N HIS A 209 -3.46 -10.75 -21.45
CA HIS A 209 -2.93 -9.67 -20.63
C HIS A 209 -2.56 -8.43 -21.46
N ILE A 210 -2.28 -7.32 -20.79
CA ILE A 210 -1.75 -6.09 -21.42
C ILE A 210 -0.35 -6.41 -21.96
N PRO A 211 -0.03 -6.14 -23.25
CA PRO A 211 1.30 -6.43 -23.80
C PRO A 211 2.44 -5.84 -22.98
N GLY A 212 3.45 -6.66 -22.68
CA GLY A 212 4.59 -6.27 -21.84
C GLY A 212 4.37 -6.42 -20.34
N ALA A 213 3.22 -6.90 -19.89
CA ALA A 213 2.96 -7.15 -18.48
C ALA A 213 3.59 -8.46 -18.02
N HIS A 214 4.30 -8.43 -16.89
CA HIS A 214 4.76 -9.61 -16.17
C HIS A 214 3.74 -10.04 -15.13
N GLN A 215 3.50 -11.34 -15.03
CA GLN A 215 2.58 -11.85 -14.03
C GLN A 215 3.23 -11.92 -12.64
N LEU A 216 2.47 -11.50 -11.62
CA LEU A 216 2.76 -11.71 -10.21
C LEU A 216 1.42 -11.82 -9.48
N GLN A 217 0.94 -13.03 -9.28
CA GLN A 217 -0.31 -13.26 -8.54
C GLN A 217 -0.17 -12.73 -7.11
N TRP A 218 -1.20 -12.08 -6.61
CA TRP A 218 -1.12 -11.45 -5.28
C TRP A 218 -0.89 -12.49 -4.15
N GLU A 219 -1.35 -13.72 -4.33
CA GLU A 219 -1.15 -14.83 -3.39
C GLU A 219 0.33 -15.21 -3.25
N GLU A 220 1.16 -15.00 -4.29
CA GLU A 220 2.60 -15.23 -4.23
C GLU A 220 3.33 -14.35 -3.21
N LEU A 221 2.71 -13.27 -2.75
CA LEU A 221 3.29 -12.35 -1.77
C LEU A 221 3.25 -12.90 -0.33
N PHE A 222 2.48 -13.96 -0.10
CA PHE A 222 2.33 -14.60 1.21
C PHE A 222 3.19 -15.86 1.32
N ARG A 223 3.41 -16.33 2.56
CA ARG A 223 4.29 -17.48 2.84
C ARG A 223 3.80 -18.82 2.27
N GLY A 224 2.57 -18.86 1.80
CA GLY A 224 1.96 -20.04 1.20
C GLY A 224 1.17 -20.89 2.20
N GLY A 225 0.39 -21.85 1.67
CA GLY A 225 -0.62 -22.54 2.44
C GLY A 225 -1.68 -21.57 2.97
N ASP A 226 -2.21 -21.85 4.15
CA ASP A 226 -3.19 -20.97 4.81
C ASP A 226 -2.54 -19.86 5.67
N SER A 227 -1.23 -19.57 5.45
CA SER A 227 -0.53 -18.55 6.23
C SER A 227 -0.98 -17.15 5.81
N PRO A 228 -1.48 -16.32 6.74
CA PRO A 228 -1.86 -14.95 6.45
C PRO A 228 -0.64 -14.01 6.41
N LEU A 229 0.55 -14.52 6.70
CA LEU A 229 1.77 -13.72 6.83
C LEU A 229 2.41 -13.47 5.47
N LEU A 230 2.89 -12.26 5.28
CA LEU A 230 3.71 -11.91 4.13
C LEU A 230 5.01 -12.73 4.10
N LYS A 231 5.54 -12.97 2.92
CA LYS A 231 6.94 -13.38 2.75
C LYS A 231 7.86 -12.33 3.37
N ASP A 232 9.07 -12.74 3.73
CA ASP A 232 10.04 -11.77 4.22
C ASP A 232 10.42 -10.75 3.14
N ARG A 233 10.96 -9.59 3.58
CA ARG A 233 11.28 -8.48 2.67
C ARG A 233 12.24 -8.89 1.56
N ALA A 234 13.19 -9.79 1.84
CA ALA A 234 14.18 -10.23 0.85
C ALA A 234 13.54 -11.16 -0.20
N GLU A 235 12.58 -12.01 0.19
CA GLU A 235 11.80 -12.83 -0.74
C GLU A 235 10.91 -11.97 -1.63
N LEU A 236 10.19 -11.00 -1.04
CA LEU A 236 9.39 -10.03 -1.79
C LEU A 236 10.24 -9.24 -2.78
N GLN A 237 11.44 -8.81 -2.37
CA GLN A 237 12.38 -8.10 -3.24
C GLN A 237 12.81 -8.97 -4.43
N ARG A 238 13.05 -10.28 -4.23
CA ARG A 238 13.39 -11.20 -5.32
C ARG A 238 12.23 -11.37 -6.32
N LEU A 239 10.98 -11.47 -5.83
CA LEU A 239 9.81 -11.57 -6.70
C LEU A 239 9.66 -10.36 -7.62
N TYR A 240 9.88 -9.16 -7.07
CA TYR A 240 9.81 -7.93 -7.86
C TYR A 240 11.02 -7.77 -8.78
N ALA A 241 12.23 -8.03 -8.31
CA ALA A 241 13.45 -7.91 -9.13
C ALA A 241 13.47 -8.84 -10.34
N ALA A 242 12.73 -9.97 -10.29
CA ALA A 242 12.58 -10.87 -11.43
C ALA A 242 11.63 -10.33 -12.52
N ARG A 243 10.86 -9.27 -12.24
CA ARG A 243 9.77 -8.76 -13.07
C ARG A 243 9.86 -7.26 -13.38
N VAL A 244 10.65 -6.54 -12.60
CA VAL A 244 10.78 -5.08 -12.66
C VAL A 244 12.21 -4.72 -13.01
N ASN A 245 12.40 -3.96 -14.09
CA ASN A 245 13.72 -3.46 -14.44
C ASN A 245 14.21 -2.40 -13.44
N PRO A 246 15.51 -2.33 -13.17
CA PRO A 246 16.07 -1.31 -12.30
C PRO A 246 15.70 0.11 -12.75
N GLY A 247 15.14 0.89 -11.83
CA GLY A 247 14.76 2.28 -12.08
C GLY A 247 13.39 2.47 -12.72
N ASP A 248 12.68 1.41 -13.11
CA ASP A 248 11.35 1.53 -13.68
C ASP A 248 10.32 1.92 -12.60
N THR A 249 9.29 2.66 -13.04
CA THR A 249 8.03 2.80 -12.30
C THR A 249 7.22 1.52 -12.47
N VAL A 250 6.80 0.92 -11.37
CA VAL A 250 5.90 -0.24 -11.38
C VAL A 250 4.48 0.26 -11.63
N ALA A 251 3.77 -0.33 -12.59
CA ALA A 251 2.32 -0.13 -12.73
C ALA A 251 1.62 -1.46 -12.52
N THR A 252 0.72 -1.53 -11.54
CA THR A 252 0.02 -2.76 -11.18
C THR A 252 -1.42 -2.72 -11.62
N TYR A 253 -1.94 -3.85 -12.10
CA TYR A 253 -3.35 -4.00 -12.46
C TYR A 253 -3.86 -5.41 -12.16
N CYS A 254 -5.18 -5.55 -12.05
CA CYS A 254 -5.85 -6.85 -12.00
C CYS A 254 -7.10 -6.82 -12.88
N TRP A 255 -8.24 -7.29 -12.40
CA TRP A 255 -9.51 -7.17 -13.11
C TRP A 255 -10.16 -5.80 -12.90
N VAL A 256 -10.23 -5.32 -11.62
CA VAL A 256 -10.92 -4.09 -11.18
C VAL A 256 -10.11 -3.28 -10.16
N GLY A 257 -8.79 -3.37 -10.11
CA GLY A 257 -7.95 -2.64 -9.15
C GLY A 257 -7.90 -3.24 -7.73
N TYR A 258 -8.77 -4.17 -7.36
CA TYR A 258 -8.84 -4.77 -6.03
C TYR A 258 -7.57 -5.57 -5.67
N ARG A 259 -7.28 -6.66 -6.38
CA ARG A 259 -6.09 -7.51 -6.14
C ARG A 259 -4.79 -6.73 -6.38
N ALA A 260 -4.79 -5.83 -7.36
CA ALA A 260 -3.63 -5.03 -7.72
C ALA A 260 -3.23 -4.02 -6.63
N SER A 261 -4.14 -3.64 -5.74
CA SER A 261 -3.79 -2.80 -4.59
C SER A 261 -2.79 -3.50 -3.65
N MET A 262 -2.80 -4.86 -3.61
CA MET A 262 -1.82 -5.61 -2.82
C MET A 262 -0.42 -5.56 -3.45
N THR A 263 -0.29 -5.79 -4.75
CA THR A 263 1.00 -5.65 -5.43
C THR A 263 1.48 -4.19 -5.45
N TYR A 264 0.57 -3.21 -5.56
CA TYR A 264 0.90 -1.80 -5.36
C TYR A 264 1.51 -1.54 -3.98
N PHE A 265 0.84 -2.00 -2.92
CA PHE A 265 1.30 -1.79 -1.55
C PHE A 265 2.68 -2.42 -1.30
N ILE A 266 2.91 -3.65 -1.77
CA ILE A 266 4.22 -4.30 -1.62
C ILE A 266 5.30 -3.60 -2.45
N ALA A 267 5.02 -3.13 -3.68
CA ALA A 267 5.96 -2.31 -4.43
C ALA A 267 6.35 -1.05 -3.66
N ARG A 268 5.36 -0.37 -3.07
CA ARG A 268 5.54 0.80 -2.20
C ARG A 268 6.40 0.47 -0.97
N TYR A 269 6.11 -0.64 -0.29
CA TYR A 269 6.87 -1.15 0.86
C TYR A 269 8.33 -1.45 0.51
N LEU A 270 8.59 -1.95 -0.69
CA LEU A 270 9.93 -2.23 -1.19
C LEU A 270 10.68 -0.97 -1.68
N GLY A 271 9.99 0.17 -1.81
CA GLY A 271 10.57 1.44 -2.22
C GLY A 271 10.54 1.72 -3.72
N TYR A 272 9.78 0.96 -4.51
CA TYR A 272 9.61 1.26 -5.93
C TYR A 272 8.72 2.49 -6.14
N PRO A 273 9.01 3.33 -7.14
CA PRO A 273 8.00 4.22 -7.69
C PRO A 273 6.86 3.38 -8.25
N VAL A 274 5.63 3.62 -7.81
CA VAL A 274 4.51 2.74 -8.17
C VAL A 274 3.23 3.51 -8.47
N LYS A 275 2.43 2.97 -9.39
CA LYS A 275 1.09 3.42 -9.76
C LYS A 275 0.13 2.23 -9.75
N LEU A 276 -1.11 2.48 -9.34
CA LEU A 276 -2.21 1.53 -9.51
C LEU A 276 -3.04 1.92 -10.75
N TYR A 277 -3.23 1.00 -11.68
CA TYR A 277 -4.23 1.16 -12.72
C TYR A 277 -5.59 0.78 -12.15
N ASP A 278 -6.34 1.78 -11.71
CA ASP A 278 -7.59 1.58 -10.95
C ASP A 278 -8.65 0.86 -11.79
N GLY A 279 -8.99 1.36 -12.99
CA GLY A 279 -9.91 0.70 -13.92
C GLY A 279 -9.46 -0.67 -14.42
N SER A 280 -8.18 -0.94 -14.32
CA SER A 280 -7.57 -2.27 -14.55
C SER A 280 -7.94 -2.91 -15.89
N TYR A 281 -7.97 -4.24 -15.93
CA TYR A 281 -8.25 -4.99 -17.17
C TYR A 281 -9.68 -4.81 -17.65
N GLN A 282 -10.62 -4.51 -16.77
CA GLN A 282 -12.02 -4.23 -17.14
C GLN A 282 -12.11 -2.97 -18.00
N ASP A 283 -11.45 -1.86 -17.62
CA ASP A 283 -11.34 -0.64 -18.41
C ASP A 283 -10.60 -0.90 -19.73
N TRP A 284 -9.50 -1.69 -19.68
CA TRP A 284 -8.72 -2.05 -20.85
C TRP A 284 -9.56 -2.77 -21.91
N GLN A 285 -10.38 -3.75 -21.48
CA GLN A 285 -11.28 -4.48 -22.37
C GLN A 285 -12.44 -3.62 -22.88
N GLN A 286 -13.06 -2.79 -22.04
CA GLN A 286 -14.14 -1.89 -22.49
C GLN A 286 -13.66 -0.94 -23.59
N ARG A 287 -12.40 -0.48 -23.51
CA ARG A 287 -11.74 0.35 -24.51
C ARG A 287 -11.26 -0.44 -25.75
N LYS A 288 -11.38 -1.77 -25.75
CA LYS A 288 -10.93 -2.66 -26.82
C LYS A 288 -9.44 -2.46 -27.15
N LEU A 289 -8.62 -2.23 -26.14
CA LEU A 289 -7.19 -2.03 -26.29
C LEU A 289 -6.45 -3.36 -26.55
N PRO A 290 -5.23 -3.33 -27.12
CA PRO A 290 -4.49 -4.53 -27.48
C PRO A 290 -4.26 -5.49 -26.31
N VAL A 291 -4.41 -6.78 -26.55
CA VAL A 291 -4.14 -7.84 -25.58
C VAL A 291 -3.19 -8.88 -26.18
N ARG A 292 -2.46 -9.57 -25.34
CA ARG A 292 -1.59 -10.69 -25.70
C ARG A 292 -2.05 -11.93 -24.95
N ALA A 293 -2.21 -13.04 -25.64
CA ALA A 293 -2.45 -14.36 -25.07
C ALA A 293 -1.13 -15.14 -24.92
N GLY A 294 -1.11 -16.11 -24.02
CA GLY A 294 0.06 -16.96 -23.76
C GLY A 294 0.99 -16.41 -22.68
N ALA A 295 2.11 -17.10 -22.44
CA ALA A 295 3.00 -16.85 -21.30
C ALA A 295 4.02 -15.72 -21.50
N SER A 296 4.20 -15.23 -22.72
CA SER A 296 5.17 -14.16 -23.00
C SER A 296 4.59 -12.79 -22.66
N PRO A 297 5.32 -11.94 -21.93
CA PRO A 297 4.91 -10.57 -21.64
C PRO A 297 4.66 -9.71 -22.88
#